data_73e1d912819899cf9f39ce080465edb7
#
_entry.id   73e1d912819899cf9f39ce080465edb7
#
_cell.length_a   1.000
_cell.length_b   1.000
_cell.length_c   1.000
_cell.angle_alpha   90.00
_cell.angle_beta   90.00
_cell.angle_gamma   90.00
#
_symmetry.space_group_name_H-M   'P 1'
#
loop_
_entity.id
_entity.type
_entity.pdbx_description
1 polymer ?
#
loop_
_entity_poly.entity_id
_entity_poly.type
_entity_poly.pdbx_seq_one_letter_code
_entity_poly.pdbx_strand_id
1 'polypeptide(L)'
;MRSWPRSRAFVYFLKDGPLDFPAASDGCRVANFINDAHRQLRRRDDSTVPLTQTDALRNLPPYVFAELDRLKAEARARGTTLVDLGIGSPNIPVAPGILRALSAAAEEPTSGAYPPFRATQGYFEAIVDYMHSRFGATIEPETEALALSGAKEGIAQVIFALCGPGDVVLVPEIFYPVFARAPLLCGAEVRWVPMRAADDFIVDLDAISAADRKRAKILIVNYPNNPTGARVELDFYERAVEFARQNDLLLISDMAYSELTFSGRPAPSALEADPDREVTLEFHSCSKTFSMAGMRVGFAVGNATALEALAAYRTNVGYGTPTAMQAAAAYALNHHAELVPATVAEYKSRRDAMMGAFRTVGWNASLPPGSMYLWLPVPEGTDDWDWVRTLIDEDGVVVTPGVAFGDGGRGYFRVSLVRDRETLARAATTIGARREQMLQKV
;
A
#
# COMPACT_ATOMS: atom_id res chain seq x y z
N MET A 1 -36.63 38.42 12.30
CA MET A 1 -35.45 38.42 13.20
C MET A 1 -35.93 38.02 14.59
N ARG A 2 -35.75 36.77 14.97
CA ARG A 2 -35.93 36.32 16.36
C ARG A 2 -34.69 35.46 16.69
N SER A 3 -33.93 35.96 17.66
CA SER A 3 -32.70 35.36 18.18
C SER A 3 -32.96 34.03 18.89
N TRP A 4 -32.21 33.02 18.54
CA TRP A 4 -32.15 31.76 19.29
C TRP A 4 -31.12 31.88 20.42
N PRO A 5 -31.42 31.44 21.63
CA PRO A 5 -30.43 31.44 22.71
C PRO A 5 -29.43 30.28 22.50
N ARG A 6 -28.15 30.60 22.61
CA ARG A 6 -27.05 29.63 22.63
C ARG A 6 -27.10 28.83 23.93
N SER A 7 -27.57 27.59 23.93
CA SER A 7 -27.42 26.69 25.06
C SER A 7 -26.00 26.09 25.09
N ARG A 8 -25.23 26.47 26.10
CA ARG A 8 -23.89 25.92 26.44
C ARG A 8 -23.99 24.52 27.12
N ALA A 9 -24.73 23.60 26.57
CA ALA A 9 -25.00 22.31 27.24
C ALA A 9 -24.35 21.09 26.56
N PHE A 10 -23.35 21.26 25.64
CA PHE A 10 -22.82 20.11 24.88
C PHE A 10 -21.34 19.78 25.12
N VAL A 11 -20.70 20.29 26.19
CA VAL A 11 -19.24 20.09 26.42
C VAL A 11 -18.89 19.31 27.69
N TYR A 12 -19.86 18.73 28.43
CA TYR A 12 -19.54 18.04 29.72
C TYR A 12 -20.02 16.59 29.78
N PHE A 13 -19.70 15.78 28.79
CA PHE A 13 -20.00 14.34 28.86
C PHE A 13 -18.78 13.45 28.62
N LEU A 14 -17.62 13.75 29.17
CA LEU A 14 -16.52 12.81 29.31
C LEU A 14 -15.56 13.28 30.40
N LYS A 15 -15.83 12.96 31.68
CA LYS A 15 -14.87 12.57 32.73
C LYS A 15 -15.55 12.41 34.10
N ASP A 16 -15.46 11.19 34.61
CA ASP A 16 -15.39 10.73 36.00
C ASP A 16 -16.12 11.48 37.13
N GLY A 17 -17.10 10.82 37.76
CA GLY A 17 -17.61 11.07 39.08
C GLY A 17 -19.04 11.61 39.15
N PRO A 18 -19.80 11.34 40.26
CA PRO A 18 -21.16 11.80 40.42
C PRO A 18 -21.18 13.31 40.65
N LEU A 19 -21.94 14.04 39.81
CA LEU A 19 -22.20 15.47 40.00
C LEU A 19 -23.33 15.69 40.96
N ASP A 20 -23.04 16.29 42.14
CA ASP A 20 -24.02 16.87 43.03
C ASP A 20 -24.62 18.14 42.45
N PHE A 21 -25.93 18.14 42.21
CA PHE A 21 -26.68 19.34 41.80
C PHE A 21 -27.47 19.89 42.97
N PRO A 22 -27.45 21.22 43.26
CA PRO A 22 -28.29 21.80 44.29
C PRO A 22 -29.76 21.77 43.85
N ALA A 23 -30.63 21.50 44.82
CA ALA A 23 -32.07 21.37 44.66
C ALA A 23 -32.72 22.65 44.18
N ALA A 24 -33.28 22.60 42.96
CA ALA A 24 -34.21 23.61 42.45
C ALA A 24 -35.54 22.90 42.09
N SER A 25 -36.64 23.53 42.47
CA SER A 25 -37.99 22.99 42.66
C SER A 25 -38.78 22.67 41.37
N ASP A 26 -38.16 22.43 40.21
CA ASP A 26 -38.85 21.95 39.01
C ASP A 26 -38.05 20.88 38.21
N GLY A 27 -36.99 20.34 38.81
CA GLY A 27 -36.10 19.35 38.21
C GLY A 27 -36.61 17.91 38.15
N CYS A 28 -37.79 17.63 38.77
CA CYS A 28 -38.23 16.25 38.94
C CYS A 28 -38.63 15.51 37.65
N ARG A 29 -39.03 16.21 36.60
CA ARG A 29 -39.43 15.58 35.32
C ARG A 29 -38.25 15.27 34.43
N VAL A 30 -37.23 16.10 34.39
CA VAL A 30 -36.04 15.88 33.55
C VAL A 30 -35.13 14.81 34.15
N ALA A 31 -34.96 14.84 35.50
CA ALA A 31 -34.19 13.82 36.23
C ALA A 31 -34.84 12.44 36.11
N ASN A 32 -36.17 12.35 36.15
CA ASN A 32 -36.90 11.11 35.96
C ASN A 32 -36.81 10.60 34.50
N PHE A 33 -36.83 11.48 33.52
CA PHE A 33 -36.64 11.09 32.11
C PHE A 33 -35.23 10.59 31.83
N ILE A 34 -34.20 11.26 32.39
CA ILE A 34 -32.81 10.80 32.30
C ILE A 34 -32.60 9.50 33.05
N ASN A 35 -33.16 9.35 34.26
CA ASN A 35 -33.06 8.11 35.00
C ASN A 35 -33.86 6.96 34.39
N ASP A 36 -35.02 7.22 33.78
CA ASP A 36 -35.75 6.21 33.01
C ASP A 36 -35.02 5.83 31.70
N ALA A 37 -34.44 6.79 31.02
CA ALA A 37 -33.55 6.51 29.86
C ALA A 37 -32.32 5.69 30.30
N HIS A 38 -31.69 6.01 31.43
CA HIS A 38 -30.59 5.21 31.99
C HIS A 38 -31.04 3.84 32.50
N ARG A 39 -32.25 3.73 33.04
CA ARG A 39 -32.84 2.43 33.44
C ARG A 39 -33.25 1.60 32.22
N GLN A 40 -33.72 2.22 31.13
CA GLN A 40 -34.03 1.53 29.89
C GLN A 40 -32.74 1.13 29.15
N LEU A 41 -31.67 1.92 29.24
CA LEU A 41 -30.33 1.55 28.74
C LEU A 41 -29.69 0.43 29.57
N ARG A 42 -29.93 0.40 30.90
CA ARG A 42 -29.47 -0.70 31.79
C ARG A 42 -30.38 -1.94 31.76
N ARG A 43 -31.62 -1.85 31.25
CA ARG A 43 -32.52 -2.98 31.01
C ARG A 43 -32.44 -3.56 29.60
N ARG A 44 -31.51 -3.10 28.77
CA ARG A 44 -30.98 -3.87 27.64
C ARG A 44 -29.94 -4.85 28.19
N ASP A 45 -30.44 -5.66 29.13
CA ASP A 45 -29.71 -6.79 29.62
C ASP A 45 -29.70 -7.87 28.52
N ASP A 46 -28.50 -8.36 28.22
CA ASP A 46 -28.16 -9.66 27.65
C ASP A 46 -28.76 -10.12 26.31
N SER A 47 -29.39 -9.32 25.53
CA SER A 47 -29.39 -9.53 24.08
C SER A 47 -28.26 -8.71 23.44
N THR A 48 -27.02 -9.02 23.74
CA THR A 48 -25.91 -8.63 22.89
C THR A 48 -26.20 -9.22 21.52
N VAL A 49 -26.66 -8.38 20.60
CA VAL A 49 -26.57 -8.74 19.18
C VAL A 49 -25.14 -9.22 19.01
N PRO A 50 -24.88 -10.49 18.70
CA PRO A 50 -23.52 -10.97 18.60
C PRO A 50 -22.90 -10.31 17.37
N LEU A 51 -22.35 -9.11 17.57
CA LEU A 51 -21.58 -8.41 16.53
C LEU A 51 -20.30 -9.22 16.33
N THR A 52 -20.37 -10.19 15.45
CA THR A 52 -19.22 -10.99 15.05
C THR A 52 -18.73 -10.51 13.68
N GLN A 53 -17.42 -10.52 13.50
CA GLN A 53 -16.82 -10.32 12.18
C GLN A 53 -17.37 -11.37 11.20
N THR A 54 -17.41 -11.04 9.90
CA THR A 54 -17.74 -12.00 8.84
C THR A 54 -16.72 -13.14 8.82
N ASP A 55 -17.13 -14.32 8.32
CA ASP A 55 -16.23 -15.46 8.18
C ASP A 55 -15.02 -15.10 7.30
N ALA A 56 -15.24 -14.36 6.22
CA ALA A 56 -14.16 -13.89 5.34
C ALA A 56 -13.11 -13.08 6.12
N LEU A 57 -13.52 -12.21 7.02
CA LEU A 57 -12.58 -11.40 7.80
C LEU A 57 -11.89 -12.22 8.91
N ARG A 58 -12.61 -13.14 9.57
CA ARG A 58 -12.04 -14.01 10.61
C ARG A 58 -11.01 -15.00 10.07
N ASN A 59 -11.22 -15.46 8.84
CA ASN A 59 -10.36 -16.45 8.20
C ASN A 59 -9.14 -15.84 7.50
N LEU A 60 -9.01 -14.49 7.50
CA LEU A 60 -7.77 -13.88 6.98
C LEU A 60 -6.57 -14.29 7.84
N PRO A 61 -5.42 -14.59 7.20
CA PRO A 61 -4.17 -14.78 7.92
C PRO A 61 -3.88 -13.58 8.82
N PRO A 62 -3.23 -13.77 9.99
CA PRO A 62 -2.83 -12.67 10.87
C PRO A 62 -2.08 -11.56 10.10
N TYR A 63 -2.33 -10.31 10.46
CA TYR A 63 -1.63 -9.20 9.82
C TYR A 63 -0.25 -9.03 10.43
N VAL A 64 0.77 -9.48 9.72
CA VAL A 64 2.17 -9.54 10.19
C VAL A 64 2.68 -8.21 10.74
N PHE A 65 2.27 -7.08 10.14
CA PHE A 65 2.67 -5.75 10.63
C PHE A 65 2.09 -5.40 12.01
N ALA A 66 0.95 -5.98 12.40
CA ALA A 66 0.43 -5.79 13.76
C ALA A 66 1.31 -6.50 14.80
N GLU A 67 1.80 -7.70 14.50
CA GLU A 67 2.76 -8.41 15.35
C GLU A 67 4.10 -7.66 15.42
N LEU A 68 4.57 -7.13 14.29
CA LEU A 68 5.77 -6.30 14.27
C LEU A 68 5.61 -5.04 15.14
N ASP A 69 4.44 -4.39 15.11
CA ASP A 69 4.16 -3.23 15.95
C ASP A 69 4.12 -3.60 17.44
N ARG A 70 3.60 -4.78 17.79
CA ARG A 70 3.64 -5.32 19.15
C ARG A 70 5.09 -5.51 19.63
N LEU A 71 5.94 -6.18 18.85
CA LEU A 71 7.35 -6.39 19.16
C LEU A 71 8.11 -5.07 19.34
N LYS A 72 7.85 -4.08 18.47
CA LYS A 72 8.43 -2.73 18.61
C LYS A 72 7.99 -2.05 19.92
N ALA A 73 6.72 -2.18 20.29
CA ALA A 73 6.20 -1.59 21.53
C ALA A 73 6.87 -2.24 22.75
N GLU A 74 7.02 -3.56 22.78
CA GLU A 74 7.68 -4.29 23.85
C GLU A 74 9.18 -3.93 23.97
N ALA A 75 9.90 -3.85 22.84
CA ALA A 75 11.30 -3.43 22.84
C ALA A 75 11.47 -2.01 23.40
N ARG A 76 10.62 -1.07 22.99
CA ARG A 76 10.61 0.29 23.54
C ARG A 76 10.32 0.33 25.04
N ALA A 77 9.40 -0.50 25.51
CA ALA A 77 9.09 -0.60 26.95
C ALA A 77 10.28 -1.12 27.77
N ARG A 78 11.16 -1.90 27.17
CA ARG A 78 12.45 -2.34 27.76
C ARG A 78 13.57 -1.28 27.67
N GLY A 79 13.30 -0.12 27.03
CA GLY A 79 14.28 0.95 26.85
C GLY A 79 15.13 0.81 25.56
N THR A 80 14.81 -0.12 24.66
CA THR A 80 15.57 -0.32 23.42
C THR A 80 15.30 0.83 22.44
N THR A 81 16.38 1.46 21.97
CA THR A 81 16.30 2.44 20.87
C THR A 81 16.20 1.70 19.54
N LEU A 82 15.13 1.95 18.76
CA LEU A 82 14.87 1.22 17.53
C LEU A 82 15.23 2.02 16.28
N VAL A 83 15.94 1.37 15.36
CA VAL A 83 16.08 1.79 13.96
C VAL A 83 15.05 1.02 13.14
N ASP A 84 13.90 1.66 12.83
CA ASP A 84 12.81 1.00 12.10
C ASP A 84 13.04 1.08 10.59
N LEU A 85 13.34 -0.07 9.98
CA LEU A 85 13.50 -0.33 8.56
C LEU A 85 12.42 -1.30 8.04
N GLY A 86 11.41 -1.62 8.87
CA GLY A 86 10.34 -2.54 8.53
C GLY A 86 9.26 -1.90 7.64
N ILE A 87 8.88 -0.65 7.90
CA ILE A 87 7.79 0.01 7.18
C ILE A 87 8.33 0.81 5.99
N GLY A 88 7.81 0.55 4.79
CA GLY A 88 8.13 1.27 3.56
C GLY A 88 7.40 2.61 3.45
N SER A 89 7.55 3.49 4.42
CA SER A 89 7.02 4.86 4.35
C SER A 89 8.12 5.81 3.90
N PRO A 90 7.99 6.49 2.74
CA PRO A 90 8.96 7.47 2.30
C PRO A 90 9.22 8.55 3.36
N ASN A 91 10.47 8.93 3.52
CA ASN A 91 10.89 10.00 4.42
C ASN A 91 11.71 11.10 3.73
N ILE A 92 11.81 11.04 2.41
CA ILE A 92 12.29 12.16 1.60
C ILE A 92 11.22 13.25 1.70
N PRO A 93 11.56 14.50 1.99
CA PRO A 93 10.58 15.57 2.06
C PRO A 93 9.79 15.72 0.76
N VAL A 94 8.51 16.01 0.88
CA VAL A 94 7.66 16.37 -0.27
C VAL A 94 8.21 17.65 -0.92
N ALA A 95 8.30 17.67 -2.23
CA ALA A 95 8.82 18.84 -2.97
C ALA A 95 7.98 20.11 -2.67
N PRO A 96 8.61 21.27 -2.43
CA PRO A 96 7.89 22.49 -2.07
C PRO A 96 6.82 22.94 -3.08
N GLY A 97 7.02 22.64 -4.38
CA GLY A 97 6.04 22.90 -5.42
C GLY A 97 4.74 22.12 -5.25
N ILE A 98 4.84 20.85 -4.85
CA ILE A 98 3.68 19.99 -4.55
C ILE A 98 2.89 20.57 -3.36
N LEU A 99 3.60 21.00 -2.30
CA LEU A 99 2.96 21.59 -1.11
C LEU A 99 2.29 22.92 -1.43
N ARG A 100 2.89 23.76 -2.29
CA ARG A 100 2.26 25.00 -2.75
C ARG A 100 0.99 24.72 -3.57
N ALA A 101 1.02 23.77 -4.48
CA ALA A 101 -0.15 23.38 -5.27
C ALA A 101 -1.29 22.86 -4.37
N LEU A 102 -0.94 22.04 -3.35
CA LEU A 102 -1.88 21.57 -2.35
C LEU A 102 -2.54 22.74 -1.59
N SER A 103 -1.72 23.68 -1.06
CA SER A 103 -2.21 24.81 -0.27
C SER A 103 -3.10 25.72 -1.11
N ALA A 104 -2.67 26.07 -2.31
CA ALA A 104 -3.46 26.92 -3.21
C ALA A 104 -4.83 26.30 -3.53
N ALA A 105 -4.87 24.99 -3.83
CA ALA A 105 -6.13 24.31 -4.11
C ALA A 105 -7.02 24.16 -2.85
N ALA A 106 -6.42 24.05 -1.66
CA ALA A 106 -7.17 23.99 -0.41
C ALA A 106 -7.77 25.37 0.00
N GLU A 107 -7.18 26.45 -0.47
CA GLU A 107 -7.66 27.83 -0.23
C GLU A 107 -8.77 28.25 -1.20
N GLU A 108 -9.02 27.49 -2.28
CA GLU A 108 -10.10 27.79 -3.22
C GLU A 108 -11.48 27.73 -2.53
N PRO A 109 -12.41 28.67 -2.83
CA PRO A 109 -13.74 28.71 -2.20
C PRO A 109 -14.55 27.41 -2.35
N THR A 110 -14.28 26.63 -3.38
CA THR A 110 -14.97 25.36 -3.69
C THR A 110 -14.27 24.14 -3.11
N SER A 111 -13.17 24.30 -2.39
CA SER A 111 -12.35 23.20 -1.85
C SER A 111 -13.11 22.27 -0.88
N GLY A 112 -14.16 22.77 -0.22
CA GLY A 112 -15.04 22.02 0.66
C GLY A 112 -16.16 21.25 -0.04
N ALA A 113 -16.30 21.36 -1.34
CA ALA A 113 -17.31 20.62 -2.10
C ALA A 113 -16.88 19.15 -2.31
N TYR A 114 -17.87 18.28 -2.55
CA TYR A 114 -17.54 16.90 -2.95
C TYR A 114 -16.73 16.88 -4.25
N PRO A 115 -15.65 16.10 -4.30
CA PRO A 115 -14.86 15.97 -5.51
C PRO A 115 -15.63 15.22 -6.61
N PRO A 116 -15.25 15.40 -7.88
CA PRO A 116 -15.75 14.55 -8.98
C PRO A 116 -15.43 13.07 -8.69
N PHE A 117 -16.35 12.17 -9.06
CA PHE A 117 -16.15 10.72 -8.82
C PHE A 117 -14.95 10.14 -9.57
N ARG A 118 -14.67 10.60 -10.78
CA ARG A 118 -13.56 10.09 -11.59
C ARG A 118 -12.26 10.86 -11.32
N ALA A 119 -12.18 12.11 -11.76
CA ALA A 119 -11.08 13.02 -11.48
C ALA A 119 -11.47 14.47 -11.81
N THR A 120 -10.66 15.45 -11.35
CA THR A 120 -10.73 16.81 -11.87
C THR A 120 -10.10 16.86 -13.25
N GLN A 121 -10.53 17.82 -14.08
CA GLN A 121 -10.00 18.00 -15.44
C GLN A 121 -8.47 18.14 -15.44
N GLY A 122 -7.91 19.01 -14.59
CA GLY A 122 -6.45 19.21 -14.54
C GLY A 122 -5.67 17.97 -14.07
N TYR A 123 -6.31 17.06 -13.31
CA TYR A 123 -5.64 15.80 -12.95
C TYR A 123 -5.72 14.78 -14.10
N PHE A 124 -6.81 14.74 -14.84
CA PHE A 124 -6.88 13.92 -16.08
C PHE A 124 -5.82 14.34 -17.09
N GLU A 125 -5.72 15.65 -17.36
CA GLU A 125 -4.70 16.17 -18.29
C GLU A 125 -3.29 15.77 -17.83
N ALA A 126 -2.98 15.93 -16.55
CA ALA A 126 -1.68 15.55 -16.00
C ALA A 126 -1.41 14.04 -16.10
N ILE A 127 -2.42 13.18 -15.92
CA ILE A 127 -2.30 11.72 -16.10
C ILE A 127 -2.00 11.39 -17.56
N VAL A 128 -2.74 11.96 -18.52
CA VAL A 128 -2.56 11.72 -19.95
C VAL A 128 -1.15 12.14 -20.38
N ASP A 129 -0.74 13.35 -20.03
CA ASP A 129 0.58 13.88 -20.39
C ASP A 129 1.72 13.05 -19.76
N TYR A 130 1.56 12.64 -18.51
CA TYR A 130 2.53 11.79 -17.83
C TYR A 130 2.65 10.41 -18.50
N MET A 131 1.53 9.73 -18.76
CA MET A 131 1.54 8.43 -19.41
C MET A 131 2.13 8.48 -20.82
N HIS A 132 1.79 9.52 -21.56
CA HIS A 132 2.35 9.72 -22.88
C HIS A 132 3.87 9.99 -22.83
N SER A 133 4.31 10.95 -22.01
CA SER A 133 5.71 11.37 -21.95
C SER A 133 6.65 10.31 -21.37
N ARG A 134 6.15 9.48 -20.43
CA ARG A 134 6.97 8.49 -19.71
C ARG A 134 6.96 7.11 -20.35
N PHE A 135 5.83 6.71 -20.91
CA PHE A 135 5.58 5.33 -21.37
C PHE A 135 5.09 5.27 -22.81
N GLY A 136 4.94 6.42 -23.51
CA GLY A 136 4.40 6.45 -24.87
C GLY A 136 2.92 6.03 -24.97
N ALA A 137 2.25 5.82 -23.84
CA ALA A 137 0.86 5.36 -23.81
C ALA A 137 -0.11 6.51 -24.05
N THR A 138 -1.02 6.36 -25.02
CA THR A 138 -2.12 7.30 -25.27
C THR A 138 -3.33 6.84 -24.44
N ILE A 139 -3.86 7.70 -23.61
CA ILE A 139 -4.98 7.41 -22.70
C ILE A 139 -6.16 8.31 -23.04
N GLU A 140 -7.36 7.71 -23.18
CA GLU A 140 -8.61 8.46 -23.26
C GLU A 140 -9.08 8.83 -21.83
N PRO A 141 -9.02 10.13 -21.44
CA PRO A 141 -9.14 10.53 -20.05
C PRO A 141 -10.50 10.13 -19.42
N GLU A 142 -11.59 10.24 -20.17
CA GLU A 142 -12.93 10.02 -19.63
C GLU A 142 -13.26 8.55 -19.39
N THR A 143 -12.67 7.64 -20.14
CA THR A 143 -12.97 6.20 -20.08
C THR A 143 -11.82 5.36 -19.54
N GLU A 144 -10.58 5.75 -19.82
CA GLU A 144 -9.37 4.96 -19.56
C GLU A 144 -8.52 5.50 -18.41
N ALA A 145 -9.02 6.49 -17.64
CA ALA A 145 -8.35 7.00 -16.46
C ALA A 145 -9.31 7.18 -15.27
N LEU A 146 -8.79 7.01 -14.04
CA LEU A 146 -9.53 7.21 -12.80
C LEU A 146 -8.60 7.64 -11.67
N ALA A 147 -8.92 8.75 -10.97
CA ALA A 147 -8.23 9.15 -9.74
C ALA A 147 -8.55 8.20 -8.60
N LEU A 148 -7.54 7.89 -7.78
CA LEU A 148 -7.64 6.94 -6.66
C LEU A 148 -7.15 7.56 -5.36
N SER A 149 -7.73 7.13 -4.24
CA SER A 149 -7.20 7.41 -2.89
C SER A 149 -5.99 6.52 -2.55
N GLY A 150 -5.11 6.34 -3.56
CA GLY A 150 -3.93 5.50 -3.56
C GLY A 150 -4.16 4.13 -4.23
N ALA A 151 -3.11 3.58 -4.86
CA ALA A 151 -3.17 2.33 -5.63
C ALA A 151 -3.69 1.13 -4.81
N LYS A 152 -3.25 0.95 -3.57
CA LYS A 152 -3.70 -0.16 -2.70
C LYS A 152 -5.22 -0.26 -2.60
N GLU A 153 -5.89 0.88 -2.39
CA GLU A 153 -7.34 0.92 -2.26
C GLU A 153 -8.01 0.62 -3.59
N GLY A 154 -7.51 1.21 -4.69
CA GLY A 154 -8.04 0.96 -6.03
C GLY A 154 -7.93 -0.50 -6.45
N ILE A 155 -6.80 -1.17 -6.15
CA ILE A 155 -6.61 -2.60 -6.43
C ILE A 155 -7.63 -3.45 -5.64
N ALA A 156 -7.85 -3.15 -4.36
CA ALA A 156 -8.86 -3.86 -3.59
C ALA A 156 -10.27 -3.65 -4.17
N GLN A 157 -10.60 -2.41 -4.50
CA GLN A 157 -11.92 -2.02 -5.00
C GLN A 157 -12.24 -2.63 -6.37
N VAL A 158 -11.28 -2.70 -7.31
CA VAL A 158 -11.51 -3.35 -8.60
C VAL A 158 -11.71 -4.86 -8.44
N ILE A 159 -11.00 -5.50 -7.52
CA ILE A 159 -11.21 -6.91 -7.19
C ILE A 159 -12.62 -7.11 -6.61
N PHE A 160 -13.08 -6.26 -5.69
CA PHE A 160 -14.44 -6.31 -5.17
C PHE A 160 -15.53 -6.03 -6.23
N ALA A 161 -15.20 -5.22 -7.24
CA ALA A 161 -16.12 -4.93 -8.34
C ALA A 161 -16.25 -6.09 -9.34
N LEU A 162 -15.17 -6.87 -9.53
CA LEU A 162 -15.09 -7.87 -10.60
C LEU A 162 -15.16 -9.32 -10.10
N CYS A 163 -14.86 -9.58 -8.82
CA CYS A 163 -14.74 -10.92 -8.28
C CYS A 163 -15.70 -11.18 -7.11
N GLY A 164 -16.11 -12.43 -6.97
CA GLY A 164 -16.94 -12.94 -5.89
C GLY A 164 -16.72 -14.45 -5.66
N PRO A 165 -17.60 -15.10 -4.87
CA PRO A 165 -17.50 -16.53 -4.61
C PRO A 165 -17.47 -17.38 -5.89
N GLY A 166 -16.48 -18.26 -6.00
CA GLY A 166 -16.26 -19.15 -7.16
C GLY A 166 -15.30 -18.60 -8.21
N ASP A 167 -14.99 -17.31 -8.17
CA ASP A 167 -13.97 -16.70 -9.05
C ASP A 167 -12.55 -16.96 -8.54
N VAL A 168 -11.57 -16.95 -9.43
CA VAL A 168 -10.16 -17.19 -9.13
C VAL A 168 -9.34 -15.96 -9.49
N VAL A 169 -8.42 -15.57 -8.60
CA VAL A 169 -7.41 -14.55 -8.83
C VAL A 169 -6.02 -15.20 -8.76
N LEU A 170 -5.23 -14.99 -9.81
CA LEU A 170 -3.83 -15.43 -9.88
C LEU A 170 -2.95 -14.39 -9.20
N VAL A 171 -2.25 -14.79 -8.14
CA VAL A 171 -1.43 -13.92 -7.30
C VAL A 171 -0.02 -14.48 -7.18
N PRO A 172 1.04 -13.68 -7.36
CA PRO A 172 2.41 -14.14 -7.12
C PRO A 172 2.58 -14.75 -5.72
N GLU A 173 3.42 -15.77 -5.55
CA GLU A 173 3.72 -16.37 -4.24
C GLU A 173 4.41 -15.41 -3.26
N ILE A 174 5.10 -14.40 -3.80
CA ILE A 174 5.67 -13.29 -3.02
C ILE A 174 4.94 -12.02 -3.44
N PHE A 175 4.12 -11.47 -2.56
CA PHE A 175 3.13 -10.46 -2.92
C PHE A 175 2.98 -9.33 -1.89
N TYR A 176 2.52 -8.19 -2.35
CA TYR A 176 2.04 -7.15 -1.44
C TYR A 176 0.66 -7.57 -0.86
N PRO A 177 0.45 -7.52 0.46
CA PRO A 177 -0.69 -8.18 1.13
C PRO A 177 -2.08 -7.95 0.53
N VAL A 178 -2.36 -6.81 -0.10
CA VAL A 178 -3.68 -6.52 -0.68
C VAL A 178 -4.05 -7.48 -1.82
N PHE A 179 -3.05 -8.00 -2.57
CA PHE A 179 -3.30 -8.86 -3.74
C PHE A 179 -3.99 -10.17 -3.37
N ALA A 180 -3.67 -10.73 -2.20
CA ALA A 180 -4.34 -11.93 -1.71
C ALA A 180 -5.53 -11.60 -0.78
N ARG A 181 -5.42 -10.53 0.02
CA ARG A 181 -6.46 -10.22 1.02
C ARG A 181 -7.76 -9.73 0.39
N ALA A 182 -7.68 -8.96 -0.68
CA ALA A 182 -8.89 -8.47 -1.36
C ALA A 182 -9.72 -9.61 -1.96
N PRO A 183 -9.16 -10.56 -2.75
CA PRO A 183 -9.91 -11.74 -3.21
C PRO A 183 -10.55 -12.53 -2.06
N LEU A 184 -9.78 -12.83 -1.01
CA LEU A 184 -10.30 -13.59 0.14
C LEU A 184 -11.46 -12.87 0.85
N LEU A 185 -11.43 -11.53 0.93
CA LEU A 185 -12.50 -10.74 1.54
C LEU A 185 -13.79 -10.75 0.74
N CYS A 186 -13.75 -10.86 -0.58
CA CYS A 186 -14.96 -10.98 -1.41
C CYS A 186 -15.37 -12.44 -1.68
N GLY A 187 -14.67 -13.41 -1.10
CA GLY A 187 -14.97 -14.83 -1.24
C GLY A 187 -14.42 -15.48 -2.50
N ALA A 188 -13.58 -14.79 -3.26
CA ALA A 188 -12.85 -15.36 -4.38
C ALA A 188 -11.69 -16.25 -3.91
N GLU A 189 -11.28 -17.17 -4.77
CA GLU A 189 -10.15 -18.07 -4.52
C GLU A 189 -8.85 -17.41 -5.00
N VAL A 190 -7.77 -17.59 -4.22
CA VAL A 190 -6.42 -17.24 -4.64
C VAL A 190 -5.70 -18.46 -5.19
N ARG A 191 -5.05 -18.34 -6.34
CA ARG A 191 -4.11 -19.31 -6.89
C ARG A 191 -2.74 -18.67 -7.00
N TRP A 192 -1.75 -19.34 -6.43
CA TRP A 192 -0.41 -18.84 -6.34
C TRP A 192 0.35 -19.07 -7.65
N VAL A 193 1.01 -18.03 -8.11
CA VAL A 193 1.93 -18.09 -9.25
C VAL A 193 3.36 -18.12 -8.72
N PRO A 194 4.16 -19.14 -9.06
CA PRO A 194 5.50 -19.29 -8.53
C PRO A 194 6.42 -18.10 -8.83
N MET A 195 7.22 -17.74 -7.83
CA MET A 195 8.32 -16.78 -7.92
C MET A 195 9.54 -17.35 -7.22
N ARG A 196 10.66 -17.50 -7.93
CA ARG A 196 11.87 -18.12 -7.39
C ARG A 196 13.08 -17.22 -7.51
N ALA A 197 14.02 -17.36 -6.59
CA ALA A 197 15.29 -16.64 -6.63
C ALA A 197 16.12 -16.98 -7.88
N ALA A 198 16.02 -18.23 -8.38
CA ALA A 198 16.71 -18.68 -9.59
C ALA A 198 16.20 -17.95 -10.85
N ASP A 199 14.99 -17.43 -10.82
CA ASP A 199 14.32 -16.71 -11.89
C ASP A 199 14.21 -15.20 -11.55
N ASP A 200 15.15 -14.67 -10.75
CA ASP A 200 15.20 -13.27 -10.31
C ASP A 200 13.88 -12.76 -9.70
N PHE A 201 13.09 -13.64 -9.08
CA PHE A 201 11.77 -13.35 -8.54
C PHE A 201 10.78 -12.81 -9.58
N ILE A 202 10.87 -13.27 -10.83
CA ILE A 202 9.89 -13.03 -11.87
C ILE A 202 8.84 -14.14 -11.81
N VAL A 203 7.55 -13.79 -11.97
CA VAL A 203 6.46 -14.78 -11.98
C VAL A 203 6.60 -15.74 -13.17
N ASP A 204 6.42 -17.02 -12.89
CA ASP A 204 6.44 -18.08 -13.88
C ASP A 204 5.03 -18.31 -14.43
N LEU A 205 4.70 -17.66 -15.55
CA LEU A 205 3.39 -17.78 -16.21
C LEU A 205 3.14 -19.18 -16.75
N ASP A 206 4.19 -19.92 -17.11
CA ASP A 206 4.09 -21.26 -17.68
C ASP A 206 3.73 -22.30 -16.63
N ALA A 207 4.08 -22.06 -15.37
CA ALA A 207 3.72 -22.90 -14.24
C ALA A 207 2.23 -22.84 -13.86
N ILE A 208 1.44 -21.89 -14.40
CA ILE A 208 0.02 -21.79 -14.13
C ILE A 208 -0.72 -22.96 -14.80
N SER A 209 -1.44 -23.78 -14.01
CA SER A 209 -2.14 -24.94 -14.52
C SER A 209 -3.26 -24.58 -15.50
N ALA A 210 -3.54 -25.45 -16.47
CA ALA A 210 -4.65 -25.26 -17.42
C ALA A 210 -6.02 -25.14 -16.71
N ALA A 211 -6.19 -25.80 -15.56
CA ALA A 211 -7.41 -25.69 -14.74
C ALA A 211 -7.55 -24.31 -14.10
N ASP A 212 -6.45 -23.73 -13.60
CA ASP A 212 -6.47 -22.40 -13.01
C ASP A 212 -6.62 -21.32 -14.09
N ARG A 213 -5.94 -21.45 -15.23
CA ARG A 213 -6.10 -20.55 -16.38
C ARG A 213 -7.58 -20.43 -16.80
N LYS A 214 -8.30 -21.54 -16.87
CA LYS A 214 -9.71 -21.59 -17.28
C LYS A 214 -10.66 -20.92 -16.28
N ARG A 215 -10.30 -20.88 -14.98
CA ARG A 215 -11.15 -20.35 -13.90
C ARG A 215 -10.81 -18.95 -13.49
N ALA A 216 -9.59 -18.51 -13.79
CA ALA A 216 -9.11 -17.22 -13.36
C ALA A 216 -9.82 -16.09 -14.10
N LYS A 217 -10.04 -14.97 -13.41
CA LYS A 217 -10.51 -13.71 -13.96
C LYS A 217 -9.44 -12.65 -14.00
N ILE A 218 -8.50 -12.71 -13.06
CA ILE A 218 -7.49 -11.67 -12.85
C ILE A 218 -6.13 -12.33 -12.65
N LEU A 219 -5.11 -11.78 -13.31
CA LEU A 219 -3.70 -11.99 -13.01
C LEU A 219 -3.13 -10.69 -12.46
N ILE A 220 -2.46 -10.74 -11.28
CA ILE A 220 -1.83 -9.57 -10.67
C ILE A 220 -0.32 -9.68 -10.80
N VAL A 221 0.33 -8.59 -11.24
CA VAL A 221 1.79 -8.46 -11.24
C VAL A 221 2.19 -7.12 -10.62
N ASN A 222 3.42 -7.04 -10.08
CA ASN A 222 3.95 -5.83 -9.47
C ASN A 222 5.45 -5.73 -9.75
N TYR A 223 5.85 -4.83 -10.64
CA TYR A 223 7.25 -4.57 -10.98
C TYR A 223 7.52 -3.06 -11.20
N PRO A 224 8.59 -2.48 -10.59
CA PRO A 224 9.49 -3.09 -9.61
C PRO A 224 8.76 -3.63 -8.37
N ASN A 225 9.16 -4.84 -7.95
CA ASN A 225 8.41 -5.61 -6.97
C ASN A 225 8.62 -5.14 -5.52
N ASN A 226 7.58 -5.17 -4.76
CA ASN A 226 7.61 -5.15 -3.30
C ASN A 226 7.19 -6.54 -2.77
N PRO A 227 8.13 -7.32 -2.18
CA PRO A 227 9.34 -6.86 -1.46
C PRO A 227 10.67 -7.03 -2.19
N THR A 228 10.75 -7.79 -3.28
CA THR A 228 12.00 -8.34 -3.82
C THR A 228 12.90 -7.31 -4.50
N GLY A 229 12.32 -6.19 -4.96
CA GLY A 229 13.02 -5.21 -5.80
C GLY A 229 13.22 -5.69 -7.24
N ALA A 230 12.73 -6.86 -7.61
CA ALA A 230 12.79 -7.41 -8.96
C ALA A 230 12.19 -6.45 -9.99
N ARG A 231 12.78 -6.41 -11.17
CA ARG A 231 12.35 -5.60 -12.29
C ARG A 231 12.22 -6.49 -13.52
N VAL A 232 11.28 -6.15 -14.40
CA VAL A 232 11.10 -6.82 -15.70
C VAL A 232 11.41 -5.87 -16.83
N GLU A 233 11.67 -6.40 -18.01
CA GLU A 233 11.74 -5.68 -19.27
C GLU A 233 10.41 -5.83 -20.03
N LEU A 234 10.26 -5.15 -21.17
CA LEU A 234 9.01 -5.10 -21.91
C LEU A 234 8.55 -6.48 -22.39
N ASP A 235 9.47 -7.35 -22.76
CA ASP A 235 9.19 -8.72 -23.20
C ASP A 235 8.41 -9.57 -22.19
N PHE A 236 8.59 -9.31 -20.90
CA PHE A 236 7.75 -9.93 -19.87
C PHE A 236 6.30 -9.46 -19.99
N TYR A 237 6.07 -8.16 -20.19
CA TYR A 237 4.71 -7.64 -20.34
C TYR A 237 4.08 -8.10 -21.66
N GLU A 238 4.84 -8.20 -22.75
CA GLU A 238 4.35 -8.79 -24.01
C GLU A 238 3.81 -10.21 -23.78
N ARG A 239 4.55 -11.05 -23.05
CA ARG A 239 4.11 -12.41 -22.68
C ARG A 239 2.92 -12.39 -21.71
N ALA A 240 2.90 -11.50 -20.72
CA ALA A 240 1.82 -11.43 -19.74
C ALA A 240 0.50 -10.94 -20.36
N VAL A 241 0.55 -9.97 -21.26
CA VAL A 241 -0.60 -9.48 -22.04
C VAL A 241 -1.13 -10.57 -22.96
N GLU A 242 -0.26 -11.24 -23.69
CA GLU A 242 -0.67 -12.35 -24.57
C GLU A 242 -1.28 -13.50 -23.76
N PHE A 243 -0.68 -13.83 -22.62
CA PHE A 243 -1.25 -14.81 -21.69
C PHE A 243 -2.65 -14.40 -21.21
N ALA A 244 -2.84 -13.12 -20.86
CA ALA A 244 -4.13 -12.59 -20.42
C ALA A 244 -5.18 -12.68 -21.53
N ARG A 245 -4.83 -12.29 -22.78
CA ARG A 245 -5.72 -12.41 -23.95
C ARG A 245 -6.14 -13.86 -24.24
N GLN A 246 -5.19 -14.78 -24.25
CA GLN A 246 -5.46 -16.20 -24.56
C GLN A 246 -6.36 -16.88 -23.51
N ASN A 247 -6.44 -16.34 -22.31
CA ASN A 247 -7.17 -16.93 -21.19
C ASN A 247 -8.34 -16.06 -20.68
N ASP A 248 -8.73 -15.01 -21.40
CA ASP A 248 -9.80 -14.08 -21.05
C ASP A 248 -9.62 -13.46 -19.63
N LEU A 249 -8.38 -13.06 -19.28
CA LEU A 249 -8.03 -12.51 -17.97
C LEU A 249 -7.86 -10.99 -18.04
N LEU A 250 -8.17 -10.31 -16.94
CA LEU A 250 -7.68 -8.95 -16.70
C LEU A 250 -6.27 -9.03 -16.09
N LEU A 251 -5.29 -8.40 -16.73
CA LEU A 251 -3.95 -8.17 -16.18
C LEU A 251 -3.96 -6.91 -15.32
N ILE A 252 -3.80 -7.06 -14.00
CA ILE A 252 -3.58 -5.94 -13.08
C ILE A 252 -2.08 -5.77 -12.88
N SER A 253 -1.56 -4.59 -13.26
CA SER A 253 -0.16 -4.20 -13.06
C SER A 253 -0.07 -3.12 -11.98
N ASP A 254 0.53 -3.43 -10.81
CA ASP A 254 0.80 -2.46 -9.75
C ASP A 254 2.16 -1.78 -10.02
N MET A 255 2.10 -0.55 -10.49
CA MET A 255 3.23 0.28 -10.91
C MET A 255 3.67 1.31 -9.84
N ALA A 256 3.39 1.04 -8.56
CA ALA A 256 3.71 1.97 -7.47
C ALA A 256 5.20 2.37 -7.38
N TYR A 257 6.09 1.59 -7.98
CA TYR A 257 7.54 1.81 -7.99
C TYR A 257 8.11 2.03 -9.39
N SER A 258 7.28 2.30 -10.40
CA SER A 258 7.68 2.41 -11.82
C SER A 258 8.88 3.33 -12.06
N GLU A 259 8.96 4.44 -11.33
CA GLU A 259 10.06 5.40 -11.43
C GLU A 259 11.28 5.04 -10.57
N LEU A 260 11.11 4.18 -9.55
CA LEU A 260 12.19 3.82 -8.64
C LEU A 260 13.02 2.67 -9.22
N THR A 261 13.65 2.93 -10.36
CA THR A 261 14.64 2.05 -11.01
C THR A 261 16.01 2.72 -10.96
N PHE A 262 17.06 1.91 -10.97
CA PHE A 262 18.43 2.41 -10.88
C PHE A 262 19.19 2.31 -12.22
N SER A 263 18.46 2.01 -13.30
CA SER A 263 18.98 1.90 -14.66
C SER A 263 18.99 3.22 -15.44
N GLY A 264 18.45 4.30 -14.87
CA GLY A 264 18.29 5.60 -15.53
C GLY A 264 17.03 5.74 -16.40
N ARG A 265 16.22 4.69 -16.50
CA ARG A 265 14.92 4.69 -17.18
C ARG A 265 13.84 4.15 -16.24
N PRO A 266 12.55 4.56 -16.38
CA PRO A 266 11.45 3.94 -15.63
C PRO A 266 11.35 2.44 -15.96
N ALA A 267 10.61 1.70 -15.14
CA ALA A 267 10.18 0.36 -15.54
C ALA A 267 9.24 0.47 -16.75
N PRO A 268 9.21 -0.52 -17.65
CA PRO A 268 8.24 -0.52 -18.73
C PRO A 268 6.82 -0.58 -18.19
N SER A 269 5.86 0.00 -18.91
CA SER A 269 4.43 -0.11 -18.64
C SER A 269 3.87 -1.33 -19.38
N ALA A 270 2.93 -2.05 -18.77
CA ALA A 270 2.22 -3.11 -19.46
C ALA A 270 1.34 -2.57 -20.60
N LEU A 271 0.99 -1.29 -20.57
CA LEU A 271 0.26 -0.62 -21.65
C LEU A 271 1.12 -0.41 -22.90
N GLU A 272 2.45 -0.47 -22.81
CA GLU A 272 3.33 -0.50 -24.00
C GLU A 272 3.15 -1.81 -24.78
N ALA A 273 2.83 -2.91 -24.09
CA ALA A 273 2.52 -4.22 -24.68
C ALA A 273 1.03 -4.39 -25.03
N ASP A 274 0.14 -3.55 -24.47
CA ASP A 274 -1.30 -3.56 -24.74
C ASP A 274 -1.79 -2.17 -25.18
N PRO A 275 -1.39 -1.69 -26.37
CA PRO A 275 -1.69 -0.34 -26.82
C PRO A 275 -3.19 -0.08 -27.03
N ASP A 276 -3.98 -1.13 -27.20
CA ASP A 276 -5.44 -1.06 -27.33
C ASP A 276 -6.16 -1.20 -25.98
N ARG A 277 -5.44 -1.45 -24.89
CA ARG A 277 -5.94 -1.57 -23.51
C ARG A 277 -7.03 -2.62 -23.36
N GLU A 278 -6.91 -3.71 -24.11
CA GLU A 278 -7.91 -4.78 -24.14
C GLU A 278 -7.99 -5.54 -22.82
N VAL A 279 -6.82 -5.85 -22.21
CA VAL A 279 -6.73 -6.74 -21.04
C VAL A 279 -5.98 -6.14 -19.87
N THR A 280 -5.39 -4.94 -19.99
CA THR A 280 -4.49 -4.36 -19.00
C THR A 280 -5.14 -3.24 -18.20
N LEU A 281 -4.98 -3.30 -16.86
CA LEU A 281 -5.30 -2.23 -15.93
C LEU A 281 -4.09 -1.95 -15.05
N GLU A 282 -3.52 -0.75 -15.16
CA GLU A 282 -2.38 -0.31 -14.37
C GLU A 282 -2.79 0.59 -13.20
N PHE A 283 -2.09 0.42 -12.07
CA PHE A 283 -2.25 1.22 -10.87
C PHE A 283 -0.97 1.99 -10.56
N HIS A 284 -1.04 3.31 -10.62
CA HIS A 284 0.04 4.22 -10.32
C HIS A 284 -0.17 4.94 -8.98
N SER A 285 0.93 5.24 -8.29
CA SER A 285 0.90 5.85 -6.96
C SER A 285 1.86 7.03 -6.85
N CYS A 286 1.36 8.17 -6.39
CA CYS A 286 2.24 9.31 -6.04
C CYS A 286 2.98 9.09 -4.71
N SER A 287 2.63 8.03 -3.97
CA SER A 287 3.13 7.77 -2.61
C SER A 287 4.63 7.60 -2.53
N LYS A 288 5.26 6.93 -3.53
CA LYS A 288 6.67 6.52 -3.47
C LYS A 288 7.56 7.47 -4.25
N THR A 289 7.24 7.68 -5.49
CA THR A 289 8.00 8.56 -6.41
C THR A 289 8.06 10.01 -5.92
N PHE A 290 6.94 10.53 -5.43
CA PHE A 290 6.81 11.94 -5.02
C PHE A 290 6.71 12.14 -3.50
N SER A 291 6.96 11.10 -2.70
CA SER A 291 6.87 11.14 -1.22
C SER A 291 5.49 11.56 -0.69
N MET A 292 4.41 11.30 -1.43
CA MET A 292 3.04 11.71 -1.11
C MET A 292 2.23 10.63 -0.40
N ALA A 293 2.86 9.70 0.32
CA ALA A 293 2.19 8.55 0.93
C ALA A 293 1.03 8.95 1.88
N GLY A 294 1.20 10.02 2.64
CA GLY A 294 0.19 10.57 3.55
C GLY A 294 -0.97 11.28 2.83
N MET A 295 -0.77 11.73 1.60
CA MET A 295 -1.78 12.46 0.82
C MET A 295 -2.83 11.55 0.18
N ARG A 296 -2.60 10.23 0.19
CA ARG A 296 -3.56 9.24 -0.32
C ARG A 296 -4.03 9.55 -1.75
N VAL A 297 -3.13 9.66 -2.71
CA VAL A 297 -3.45 9.94 -4.10
C VAL A 297 -2.66 9.05 -5.05
N GLY A 298 -3.31 8.67 -6.13
CA GLY A 298 -2.80 7.86 -7.24
C GLY A 298 -3.84 7.81 -8.35
N PHE A 299 -3.63 6.96 -9.33
CA PHE A 299 -4.57 6.79 -10.43
C PHE A 299 -4.48 5.37 -11.01
N ALA A 300 -5.55 4.98 -11.71
CA ALA A 300 -5.57 3.80 -12.56
C ALA A 300 -5.78 4.21 -14.00
N VAL A 301 -5.16 3.48 -14.93
CA VAL A 301 -5.27 3.66 -16.37
C VAL A 301 -5.34 2.31 -17.09
N GLY A 302 -6.03 2.26 -18.22
CA GLY A 302 -6.11 1.06 -19.06
C GLY A 302 -7.52 0.65 -19.41
N ASN A 303 -7.85 -0.63 -19.28
CA ASN A 303 -9.10 -1.22 -19.74
C ASN A 303 -10.35 -0.46 -19.27
N ALA A 304 -11.10 0.11 -20.22
CA ALA A 304 -12.25 0.97 -19.95
C ALA A 304 -13.37 0.25 -19.19
N THR A 305 -13.62 -1.03 -19.50
CA THR A 305 -14.65 -1.83 -18.81
C THR A 305 -14.30 -2.07 -17.34
N ALA A 306 -13.06 -2.39 -17.05
CA ALA A 306 -12.59 -2.58 -15.68
C ALA A 306 -12.63 -1.26 -14.89
N LEU A 307 -12.29 -0.14 -15.53
CA LEU A 307 -12.35 1.19 -14.92
C LEU A 307 -13.80 1.64 -14.68
N GLU A 308 -14.72 1.31 -15.56
CA GLU A 308 -16.15 1.58 -15.34
C GLU A 308 -16.69 0.79 -14.14
N ALA A 309 -16.35 -0.51 -14.04
CA ALA A 309 -16.73 -1.33 -12.89
C ALA A 309 -16.13 -0.76 -11.57
N LEU A 310 -14.86 -0.34 -11.59
CA LEU A 310 -14.21 0.31 -10.45
C LEU A 310 -14.88 1.63 -10.08
N ALA A 311 -15.23 2.46 -11.07
CA ALA A 311 -15.92 3.74 -10.87
C ALA A 311 -17.32 3.52 -10.28
N ALA A 312 -18.07 2.55 -10.81
CA ALA A 312 -19.37 2.17 -10.29
C ALA A 312 -19.29 1.68 -8.84
N TYR A 313 -18.33 0.80 -8.51
CA TYR A 313 -18.12 0.37 -7.13
C TYR A 313 -17.86 1.57 -6.20
N ARG A 314 -16.91 2.45 -6.57
CA ARG A 314 -16.54 3.61 -5.76
C ARG A 314 -17.69 4.59 -5.56
N THR A 315 -18.49 4.84 -6.57
CA THR A 315 -19.65 5.73 -6.48
C THR A 315 -20.69 5.23 -5.47
N ASN A 316 -20.79 3.90 -5.28
CA ASN A 316 -21.75 3.31 -4.34
C ASN A 316 -21.24 3.18 -2.90
N VAL A 317 -19.91 3.22 -2.67
CA VAL A 317 -19.32 2.99 -1.33
C VAL A 317 -18.51 4.18 -0.80
N GLY A 318 -18.30 5.20 -1.62
CA GLY A 318 -17.47 6.35 -1.25
C GLY A 318 -17.63 7.52 -2.20
N TYR A 319 -16.64 8.41 -2.17
CA TYR A 319 -16.53 9.58 -3.03
C TYR A 319 -15.18 9.62 -3.74
N GLY A 320 -15.02 10.58 -4.65
CA GLY A 320 -13.77 10.84 -5.36
C GLY A 320 -12.62 11.27 -4.42
N THR A 321 -11.41 11.24 -4.95
CA THR A 321 -10.22 11.75 -4.25
C THR A 321 -10.34 13.27 -4.04
N PRO A 322 -10.01 13.81 -2.85
CA PRO A 322 -10.13 15.24 -2.58
C PRO A 322 -9.43 16.12 -3.62
N THR A 323 -10.09 17.21 -4.05
CA THR A 323 -9.61 18.06 -5.16
C THR A 323 -8.22 18.66 -4.90
N ALA A 324 -7.93 19.07 -3.66
CA ALA A 324 -6.60 19.58 -3.31
C ALA A 324 -5.50 18.52 -3.45
N MET A 325 -5.79 17.25 -3.16
CA MET A 325 -4.85 16.15 -3.36
C MET A 325 -4.64 15.85 -4.85
N GLN A 326 -5.69 15.97 -5.66
CA GLN A 326 -5.58 15.84 -7.11
C GLN A 326 -4.75 16.97 -7.72
N ALA A 327 -4.92 18.22 -7.27
CA ALA A 327 -4.10 19.33 -7.71
C ALA A 327 -2.61 19.17 -7.36
N ALA A 328 -2.32 18.68 -6.15
CA ALA A 328 -0.96 18.35 -5.73
C ALA A 328 -0.34 17.23 -6.60
N ALA A 329 -1.13 16.21 -6.92
CA ALA A 329 -0.70 15.10 -7.78
C ALA A 329 -0.52 15.55 -9.23
N ALA A 330 -1.41 16.39 -9.77
CA ALA A 330 -1.26 16.99 -11.10
C ALA A 330 0.06 17.78 -11.20
N TYR A 331 0.36 18.61 -10.19
CA TYR A 331 1.64 19.30 -10.13
C TYR A 331 2.82 18.30 -10.16
N ALA A 332 2.76 17.24 -9.37
CA ALA A 332 3.84 16.25 -9.30
C ALA A 332 4.04 15.54 -10.64
N LEU A 333 2.97 15.15 -11.32
CA LEU A 333 3.03 14.50 -12.64
C LEU A 333 3.58 15.46 -13.72
N ASN A 334 3.09 16.70 -13.77
CA ASN A 334 3.54 17.70 -14.73
C ASN A 334 5.02 18.10 -14.56
N HIS A 335 5.58 17.91 -13.35
CA HIS A 335 6.98 18.23 -13.04
C HIS A 335 7.83 16.97 -12.81
N HIS A 336 7.37 15.79 -13.28
CA HIS A 336 8.07 14.53 -13.06
C HIS A 336 9.53 14.55 -13.56
N ALA A 337 9.79 15.20 -14.69
CA ALA A 337 11.12 15.29 -15.27
C ALA A 337 12.15 15.99 -14.36
N GLU A 338 11.68 16.91 -13.48
CA GLU A 338 12.50 17.61 -12.48
C GLU A 338 12.56 16.80 -11.17
N LEU A 339 11.42 16.28 -10.73
CA LEU A 339 11.27 15.71 -9.38
C LEU A 339 11.80 14.27 -9.26
N VAL A 340 11.57 13.43 -10.27
CA VAL A 340 11.93 12.01 -10.26
C VAL A 340 13.43 11.77 -10.12
N PRO A 341 14.31 12.44 -10.88
CA PRO A 341 15.75 12.19 -10.82
C PRO A 341 16.33 12.37 -9.40
N ALA A 342 15.88 13.38 -8.67
CA ALA A 342 16.35 13.65 -7.30
C ALA A 342 15.93 12.52 -6.34
N THR A 343 14.69 12.06 -6.43
CA THR A 343 14.17 10.94 -5.61
C THR A 343 14.94 9.65 -5.91
N VAL A 344 15.14 9.33 -7.19
CA VAL A 344 15.87 8.12 -7.62
C VAL A 344 17.33 8.17 -7.16
N ALA A 345 18.00 9.32 -7.31
CA ALA A 345 19.39 9.50 -6.88
C ALA A 345 19.54 9.29 -5.37
N GLU A 346 18.60 9.78 -4.55
CA GLU A 346 18.62 9.59 -3.10
C GLU A 346 18.43 8.11 -2.73
N TYR A 347 17.43 7.41 -3.29
CA TYR A 347 17.26 5.98 -3.02
C TYR A 347 18.43 5.14 -3.53
N LYS A 348 19.00 5.47 -4.68
CA LYS A 348 20.22 4.82 -5.19
C LYS A 348 21.37 5.00 -4.20
N SER A 349 21.59 6.21 -3.71
CA SER A 349 22.64 6.54 -2.74
C SER A 349 22.47 5.77 -1.42
N ARG A 350 21.23 5.65 -0.92
CA ARG A 350 20.88 4.87 0.28
C ARG A 350 21.14 3.38 0.08
N ARG A 351 20.71 2.83 -1.06
CA ARG A 351 20.98 1.45 -1.44
C ARG A 351 22.49 1.19 -1.46
N ASP A 352 23.22 2.02 -2.18
CA ASP A 352 24.66 1.83 -2.40
C ASP A 352 25.45 1.95 -1.06
N ALA A 353 25.04 2.85 -0.15
CA ALA A 353 25.62 2.97 1.18
C ALA A 353 25.40 1.71 2.03
N MET A 354 24.16 1.21 2.07
CA MET A 354 23.81 0.01 2.83
C MET A 354 24.49 -1.24 2.27
N MET A 355 24.48 -1.42 0.95
CA MET A 355 25.13 -2.54 0.28
C MET A 355 26.67 -2.47 0.39
N GLY A 356 27.23 -1.26 0.40
CA GLY A 356 28.64 -1.04 0.69
C GLY A 356 29.03 -1.53 2.07
N ALA A 357 28.22 -1.17 3.09
CA ALA A 357 28.45 -1.60 4.46
C ALA A 357 28.30 -3.14 4.64
N PHE A 358 27.35 -3.80 3.97
CA PHE A 358 27.28 -5.26 3.98
C PHE A 358 28.54 -5.91 3.43
N ARG A 359 29.12 -5.38 2.35
CA ARG A 359 30.39 -5.90 1.80
C ARG A 359 31.56 -5.77 2.77
N THR A 360 31.62 -4.70 3.58
CA THR A 360 32.70 -4.54 4.58
C THR A 360 32.65 -5.57 5.70
N VAL A 361 31.50 -6.19 5.94
CA VAL A 361 31.34 -7.29 6.92
C VAL A 361 31.20 -8.66 6.24
N GLY A 362 31.72 -8.79 5.01
CA GLY A 362 31.82 -10.06 4.30
C GLY A 362 30.52 -10.56 3.65
N TRP A 363 29.45 -9.75 3.65
CA TRP A 363 28.18 -10.17 3.04
C TRP A 363 27.98 -9.58 1.64
N ASN A 364 28.18 -10.41 0.61
CA ASN A 364 27.98 -10.06 -0.80
C ASN A 364 26.53 -10.31 -1.23
N ALA A 365 25.59 -9.53 -0.71
CA ALA A 365 24.20 -9.59 -1.15
C ALA A 365 24.02 -8.95 -2.54
N SER A 366 23.04 -9.43 -3.31
CA SER A 366 22.73 -8.90 -4.63
C SER A 366 22.12 -7.49 -4.55
N LEU A 367 22.50 -6.62 -5.48
CA LEU A 367 21.93 -5.27 -5.62
C LEU A 367 20.55 -5.35 -6.23
N PRO A 368 19.48 -4.83 -5.59
CA PRO A 368 18.18 -4.77 -6.22
C PRO A 368 18.19 -3.79 -7.40
N PRO A 369 17.59 -4.17 -8.54
CA PRO A 369 17.53 -3.32 -9.71
C PRO A 369 16.54 -2.15 -9.58
N GLY A 370 15.59 -2.25 -8.65
CA GLY A 370 14.56 -1.23 -8.45
C GLY A 370 13.96 -1.24 -7.04
N SER A 371 12.94 -0.44 -6.88
CA SER A 371 12.17 -0.17 -5.66
C SER A 371 12.98 0.49 -4.52
N MET A 372 12.39 0.61 -3.35
CA MET A 372 13.02 1.19 -2.15
C MET A 372 13.31 0.12 -1.09
N TYR A 373 13.49 -1.14 -1.51
CA TYR A 373 13.66 -2.28 -0.63
C TYR A 373 14.90 -3.08 -0.97
N LEU A 374 15.46 -3.71 0.06
CA LEU A 374 16.40 -4.83 -0.07
C LEU A 374 15.65 -6.09 0.37
N TRP A 375 15.83 -7.16 -0.39
CA TRP A 375 15.31 -8.48 -0.12
C TRP A 375 16.48 -9.42 0.12
N LEU A 376 16.64 -9.86 1.36
CA LEU A 376 17.86 -10.52 1.82
C LEU A 376 17.51 -11.87 2.45
N PRO A 377 18.35 -12.92 2.22
CA PRO A 377 18.14 -14.20 2.89
C PRO A 377 18.45 -14.09 4.39
N VAL A 378 17.65 -14.77 5.22
CA VAL A 378 18.00 -14.98 6.62
C VAL A 378 19.22 -15.93 6.73
N PRO A 379 19.93 -15.98 7.88
CA PRO A 379 20.97 -16.98 8.09
C PRO A 379 20.41 -18.40 7.91
N GLU A 380 21.19 -19.27 7.30
CA GLU A 380 20.80 -20.67 7.07
C GLU A 380 20.37 -21.35 8.37
N GLY A 381 19.28 -22.13 8.32
CA GLY A 381 18.71 -22.82 9.48
C GLY A 381 17.91 -21.91 10.44
N THR A 382 17.70 -20.64 10.11
CA THR A 382 16.97 -19.68 10.96
C THR A 382 15.57 -19.42 10.39
N ASP A 383 14.54 -19.39 11.27
CA ASP A 383 13.20 -18.94 10.93
C ASP A 383 13.15 -17.42 10.74
N ASP A 384 12.28 -16.93 9.85
CA ASP A 384 12.16 -15.50 9.54
C ASP A 384 11.81 -14.67 10.79
N TRP A 385 10.87 -15.15 11.61
CA TRP A 385 10.47 -14.44 12.83
C TRP A 385 11.53 -14.47 13.91
N ASP A 386 12.25 -15.58 14.06
CA ASP A 386 13.35 -15.69 15.03
C ASP A 386 14.49 -14.74 14.65
N TRP A 387 14.77 -14.62 13.35
CA TRP A 387 15.70 -13.62 12.85
C TRP A 387 15.26 -12.19 13.19
N VAL A 388 14.02 -11.84 12.89
CA VAL A 388 13.48 -10.49 13.13
C VAL A 388 13.42 -10.16 14.60
N ARG A 389 13.01 -11.11 15.46
CA ARG A 389 13.01 -10.93 16.92
C ARG A 389 14.42 -10.71 17.45
N THR A 390 15.39 -11.50 17.01
CA THR A 390 16.80 -11.34 17.40
C THR A 390 17.31 -9.93 17.07
N LEU A 391 17.07 -9.45 15.85
CA LEU A 391 17.48 -8.10 15.46
C LEU A 391 16.80 -7.00 16.27
N ILE A 392 15.52 -7.17 16.64
CA ILE A 392 14.79 -6.19 17.47
C ILE A 392 15.32 -6.20 18.90
N ASP A 393 15.44 -7.37 19.52
CA ASP A 393 15.69 -7.52 20.94
C ASP A 393 17.15 -7.26 21.30
N GLU A 394 18.08 -7.71 20.49
CA GLU A 394 19.52 -7.60 20.77
C GLU A 394 20.19 -6.42 20.09
N ASP A 395 19.69 -5.99 18.92
CA ASP A 395 20.36 -4.98 18.09
C ASP A 395 19.55 -3.69 17.90
N GLY A 396 18.28 -3.69 18.28
CA GLY A 396 17.40 -2.55 18.08
C GLY A 396 17.08 -2.25 16.59
N VAL A 397 17.26 -3.22 15.69
CA VAL A 397 17.00 -3.06 14.26
C VAL A 397 15.71 -3.77 13.87
N VAL A 398 14.76 -3.02 13.31
CA VAL A 398 13.48 -3.56 12.87
C VAL A 398 13.49 -3.79 11.36
N VAL A 399 13.25 -5.02 10.93
CA VAL A 399 13.07 -5.43 9.53
C VAL A 399 11.75 -6.18 9.39
N THR A 400 11.30 -6.47 8.17
CA THR A 400 10.05 -7.23 7.96
C THR A 400 10.38 -8.67 7.60
N PRO A 401 9.84 -9.69 8.29
CA PRO A 401 10.05 -11.09 7.94
C PRO A 401 9.44 -11.39 6.57
N GLY A 402 10.05 -12.30 5.82
CA GLY A 402 9.64 -12.60 4.46
C GLY A 402 8.24 -13.20 4.37
N VAL A 403 7.84 -13.98 5.36
CA VAL A 403 6.48 -14.55 5.47
C VAL A 403 5.37 -13.48 5.47
N ALA A 404 5.70 -12.21 5.77
CA ALA A 404 4.76 -11.08 5.62
C ALA A 404 4.26 -10.88 4.19
N PHE A 405 4.98 -11.43 3.22
CA PHE A 405 4.74 -11.30 1.78
C PHE A 405 4.34 -12.63 1.14
N GLY A 406 3.86 -13.58 1.93
CA GLY A 406 3.46 -14.91 1.48
C GLY A 406 4.45 -16.01 1.85
N ASP A 407 4.03 -17.25 1.70
CA ASP A 407 4.87 -18.41 2.02
C ASP A 407 6.11 -18.52 1.12
N GLY A 408 6.02 -18.04 -0.13
CA GLY A 408 7.19 -17.91 -1.02
C GLY A 408 8.28 -16.98 -0.51
N GLY A 409 7.96 -16.12 0.47
CA GLY A 409 8.91 -15.22 1.12
C GLY A 409 9.69 -15.83 2.27
N ARG A 410 9.39 -17.06 2.71
CA ARG A 410 10.10 -17.73 3.81
C ARG A 410 11.60 -17.85 3.51
N GLY A 411 12.40 -17.69 4.54
CA GLY A 411 13.87 -17.70 4.41
C GLY A 411 14.45 -16.36 3.96
N TYR A 412 13.61 -15.31 3.89
CA TYR A 412 14.03 -13.96 3.54
C TYR A 412 13.55 -12.94 4.56
N PHE A 413 14.08 -11.72 4.47
CA PHE A 413 13.56 -10.54 5.14
C PHE A 413 13.70 -9.30 4.27
N ARG A 414 12.80 -8.34 4.47
CA ARG A 414 12.81 -7.06 3.73
C ARG A 414 13.35 -5.93 4.59
N VAL A 415 14.25 -5.14 4.01
CA VAL A 415 14.74 -3.88 4.56
C VAL A 415 14.22 -2.72 3.72
N SER A 416 13.66 -1.69 4.36
CA SER A 416 13.20 -0.46 3.69
C SER A 416 14.27 0.63 3.76
N LEU A 417 14.60 1.25 2.63
CA LEU A 417 15.60 2.31 2.51
C LEU A 417 15.04 3.69 2.94
N VAL A 418 14.42 3.75 4.12
CA VAL A 418 13.66 4.90 4.64
C VAL A 418 14.37 5.65 5.77
N ARG A 419 15.69 5.58 5.81
CA ARG A 419 16.55 6.34 6.71
C ARG A 419 17.67 7.01 5.92
N ASP A 420 18.39 7.91 6.56
CA ASP A 420 19.60 8.49 5.99
C ASP A 420 20.69 7.43 5.77
N ARG A 421 21.64 7.74 4.92
CA ARG A 421 22.70 6.84 4.46
C ARG A 421 23.57 6.30 5.61
N GLU A 422 23.86 7.17 6.58
CA GLU A 422 24.71 6.81 7.72
C GLU A 422 23.97 5.81 8.63
N THR A 423 22.71 6.07 8.95
CA THR A 423 21.86 5.14 9.71
C THR A 423 21.70 3.80 9.00
N LEU A 424 21.51 3.79 7.68
CA LEU A 424 21.41 2.56 6.89
C LEU A 424 22.73 1.79 6.87
N ALA A 425 23.87 2.46 6.72
CA ALA A 425 25.17 1.81 6.76
C ALA A 425 25.46 1.19 8.13
N ARG A 426 25.18 1.90 9.24
CA ARG A 426 25.30 1.34 10.60
C ARG A 426 24.41 0.12 10.79
N ALA A 427 23.14 0.22 10.38
CA ALA A 427 22.21 -0.92 10.47
C ALA A 427 22.71 -2.13 9.66
N ALA A 428 23.26 -1.91 8.45
CA ALA A 428 23.85 -2.98 7.65
C ALA A 428 25.03 -3.66 8.33
N THR A 429 25.92 -2.88 8.94
CA THR A 429 27.05 -3.43 9.73
C THR A 429 26.55 -4.28 10.89
N THR A 430 25.55 -3.80 11.63
CA THR A 430 24.91 -4.51 12.74
C THR A 430 24.26 -5.82 12.28
N ILE A 431 23.42 -5.76 11.24
CA ILE A 431 22.74 -6.94 10.67
C ILE A 431 23.78 -7.97 10.18
N GLY A 432 24.83 -7.52 9.48
CA GLY A 432 25.87 -8.39 8.96
C GLY A 432 26.70 -9.06 10.07
N ALA A 433 27.06 -8.34 11.13
CA ALA A 433 27.75 -8.89 12.29
C ALA A 433 26.87 -9.93 13.03
N ARG A 434 25.57 -9.66 13.20
CA ARG A 434 24.63 -10.62 13.78
C ARG A 434 24.51 -11.88 12.94
N ARG A 435 24.41 -11.73 11.61
CA ARG A 435 24.40 -12.86 10.68
C ARG A 435 25.65 -13.74 10.83
N GLU A 436 26.83 -13.14 10.87
CA GLU A 436 28.08 -13.88 11.04
C GLU A 436 28.14 -14.66 12.37
N GLN A 437 27.68 -14.04 13.47
CA GLN A 437 27.59 -14.70 14.78
C GLN A 437 26.64 -15.91 14.77
N MET A 438 25.54 -15.85 14.00
CA MET A 438 24.61 -16.97 13.90
C MET A 438 25.17 -18.11 13.07
N LEU A 439 25.85 -17.80 11.96
CA LEU A 439 26.50 -18.83 11.13
C LEU A 439 27.64 -19.57 11.84
N GLN A 440 28.32 -18.94 12.83
CA GLN A 440 29.35 -19.59 13.63
C GLN A 440 28.79 -20.51 14.73
N LYS A 441 27.50 -20.46 15.01
CA LYS A 441 26.82 -21.31 16.02
C LYS A 441 26.25 -22.61 15.45
N VAL A 442 26.15 -22.70 14.11
CA VAL A 442 25.70 -23.87 13.36
C VAL A 442 26.91 -24.70 12.93
#